data_b478e620fbff9a9682e1f7b61b15f0fe
#
_entry.id   b478e620fbff9a9682e1f7b61b15f0fe
#
_cell.length_a   1.000
_cell.length_b   1.000
_cell.length_c   1.000
_cell.angle_alpha   90.00
_cell.angle_beta   90.00
_cell.angle_gamma   90.00
#
_symmetry.space_group_name_H-M   'P 1'
#
loop_
_entity.id
_entity.type
_entity.pdbx_description
1 polymer ?
#
loop_
_entity_poly.entity_id
_entity_poly.type
_entity_poly.pdbx_seq_one_letter_code
_entity_poly.pdbx_strand_id
1 'polypeptide(L)'
;FGVTTPADLISDKQRTPFNIGHAIHLDGFTSQEASPLTAGLQPVVAHPVPVLQAILRWTGGQPFLTQKLCQRVIQTVGQSDTTALQIPPGLETFWVDNLVQTQVLDHWEAQDEPVHLRTIRDRLFWNENRIGRLLGIYQQLLQEEVVPLDDSREQIELLLSGLVVRQGNQLGIKNPIYRHVFSPEWVNQQ
;
A
#
# COMPACT_ATOMS: atom_id res chain seq x y z
N PHE A 1 -9.65 -11.60 -9.97
CA PHE A 1 -8.87 -10.92 -8.93
C PHE A 1 -9.55 -9.60 -8.57
N GLY A 2 -9.69 -9.33 -7.29
CA GLY A 2 -10.29 -8.10 -6.77
C GLY A 2 -9.70 -7.72 -5.42
N VAL A 3 -9.99 -6.50 -4.97
CA VAL A 3 -9.50 -5.96 -3.67
C VAL A 3 -10.40 -6.35 -2.50
N THR A 4 -11.48 -7.11 -2.75
CA THR A 4 -12.49 -7.47 -1.76
C THR A 4 -13.08 -8.85 -2.04
N THR A 5 -13.82 -9.39 -1.09
CA THR A 5 -14.50 -10.68 -1.25
C THR A 5 -15.87 -10.51 -1.94
N PRO A 6 -16.39 -11.55 -2.63
CA PRO A 6 -17.74 -11.51 -3.16
C PRO A 6 -18.82 -11.18 -2.11
N ALA A 7 -18.60 -11.57 -0.85
CA ALA A 7 -19.50 -11.28 0.25
C ALA A 7 -19.58 -9.78 0.58
N ASP A 8 -18.50 -9.03 0.34
CA ASP A 8 -18.46 -7.58 0.56
C ASP A 8 -19.17 -6.81 -0.57
N LEU A 9 -19.34 -7.43 -1.75
CA LEU A 9 -19.95 -6.83 -2.92
C LEU A 9 -21.47 -7.04 -3.01
N ILE A 10 -22.00 -8.05 -2.34
CA ILE A 10 -23.37 -8.50 -2.51
C ILE A 10 -24.15 -8.31 -1.22
N SER A 11 -25.03 -7.31 -1.21
CA SER A 11 -25.89 -6.97 -0.06
C SER A 11 -26.90 -8.07 0.29
N ASP A 12 -27.30 -8.89 -0.70
CA ASP A 12 -28.28 -9.96 -0.52
C ASP A 12 -27.58 -11.33 -0.49
N LYS A 13 -27.34 -11.83 0.73
CA LYS A 13 -26.67 -13.12 0.98
C LYS A 13 -27.45 -14.34 0.41
N GLN A 14 -28.71 -14.18 0.00
CA GLN A 14 -29.53 -15.27 -0.58
C GLN A 14 -29.41 -15.36 -2.11
N ARG A 15 -28.83 -14.36 -2.76
CA ARG A 15 -28.69 -14.29 -4.22
C ARG A 15 -27.27 -14.47 -4.74
N THR A 16 -26.40 -15.15 -4.02
CA THR A 16 -25.02 -15.32 -4.44
C THR A 16 -24.84 -16.44 -5.45
N PRO A 17 -24.47 -16.13 -6.72
CA PRO A 17 -24.06 -17.16 -7.69
C PRO A 17 -22.67 -17.75 -7.39
N PHE A 18 -22.01 -17.32 -6.29
CA PHE A 18 -20.63 -17.68 -5.98
C PHE A 18 -20.47 -18.80 -4.94
N ASN A 19 -21.52 -19.61 -4.72
CA ASN A 19 -21.47 -20.77 -3.80
C ASN A 19 -20.60 -21.94 -4.28
N ILE A 20 -19.94 -21.82 -5.45
CA ILE A 20 -19.22 -22.90 -6.13
C ILE A 20 -17.69 -22.75 -6.04
N GLY A 21 -17.19 -21.70 -5.37
CA GLY A 21 -15.77 -21.42 -5.29
C GLY A 21 -15.22 -21.37 -3.87
N HIS A 22 -13.93 -21.70 -3.71
CA HIS A 22 -13.18 -21.39 -2.50
C HIS A 22 -12.69 -19.94 -2.57
N ALA A 23 -13.01 -19.14 -1.55
CA ALA A 23 -12.42 -17.83 -1.39
C ALA A 23 -10.94 -17.96 -1.00
N ILE A 24 -10.06 -17.39 -1.80
CA ILE A 24 -8.63 -17.31 -1.48
C ILE A 24 -8.35 -15.86 -1.09
N HIS A 25 -7.96 -15.64 0.15
CA HIS A 25 -7.44 -14.37 0.62
C HIS A 25 -5.99 -14.22 0.16
N LEU A 26 -5.70 -13.11 -0.53
CA LEU A 26 -4.34 -12.73 -0.89
C LEU A 26 -3.94 -11.53 -0.03
N ASP A 27 -3.19 -11.82 1.00
CA ASP A 27 -2.59 -10.80 1.86
C ASP A 27 -1.33 -10.20 1.22
N GLY A 28 -0.75 -9.20 1.88
CA GLY A 28 0.56 -8.69 1.50
C GLY A 28 1.66 -9.74 1.74
N PHE A 29 2.78 -9.60 1.07
CA PHE A 29 3.94 -10.48 1.27
C PHE A 29 4.42 -10.44 2.72
N THR A 30 4.56 -11.61 3.31
CA THR A 30 5.37 -11.81 4.50
C THR A 30 6.87 -11.69 4.16
N SER A 31 7.72 -11.53 5.15
CA SER A 31 9.17 -11.51 4.92
C SER A 31 9.68 -12.80 4.26
N GLN A 32 9.06 -13.94 4.56
CA GLN A 32 9.41 -15.23 3.96
C GLN A 32 9.02 -15.29 2.49
N GLU A 33 7.79 -14.88 2.15
CA GLU A 33 7.28 -14.87 0.78
C GLU A 33 8.00 -13.85 -0.12
N ALA A 34 8.44 -12.71 0.46
CA ALA A 34 9.23 -11.72 -0.26
C ALA A 34 10.70 -12.10 -0.43
N SER A 35 11.19 -13.09 0.30
CA SER A 35 12.61 -13.51 0.28
C SER A 35 13.20 -13.71 -1.12
N PRO A 36 12.50 -14.28 -2.13
CA PRO A 36 13.03 -14.40 -3.49
C PRO A 36 13.41 -13.05 -4.14
N LEU A 37 12.81 -11.93 -3.71
CA LEU A 37 13.15 -10.59 -4.23
C LEU A 37 14.57 -10.15 -3.87
N THR A 38 15.17 -10.75 -2.83
CA THR A 38 16.58 -10.47 -2.47
C THR A 38 17.54 -10.84 -3.59
N ALA A 39 17.23 -11.88 -4.37
CA ALA A 39 18.07 -12.30 -5.49
C ALA A 39 18.22 -11.19 -6.54
N GLY A 40 17.15 -10.40 -6.78
CA GLY A 40 17.19 -9.24 -7.68
C GLY A 40 17.96 -8.05 -7.10
N LEU A 41 18.08 -7.94 -5.78
CA LEU A 41 18.79 -6.85 -5.10
C LEU A 41 20.27 -7.15 -4.93
N GLN A 42 20.68 -8.42 -4.81
CA GLN A 42 22.06 -8.86 -4.59
C GLN A 42 23.09 -8.23 -5.54
N PRO A 43 22.82 -8.07 -6.85
CA PRO A 43 23.81 -7.48 -7.75
C PRO A 43 24.10 -6.00 -7.47
N VAL A 44 23.18 -5.32 -6.77
CA VAL A 44 23.22 -3.84 -6.62
C VAL A 44 23.42 -3.36 -5.18
N VAL A 45 23.14 -4.19 -4.17
CA VAL A 45 23.35 -3.82 -2.75
C VAL A 45 24.08 -4.94 -1.99
N ALA A 46 25.00 -4.57 -1.13
CA ALA A 46 25.81 -5.53 -0.35
C ALA A 46 24.95 -6.32 0.67
N HIS A 47 23.93 -5.67 1.24
CA HIS A 47 23.06 -6.25 2.26
C HIS A 47 21.59 -6.20 1.83
N PRO A 48 21.13 -7.11 0.93
CA PRO A 48 19.78 -7.04 0.35
C PRO A 48 18.66 -7.34 1.35
N VAL A 49 18.92 -8.15 2.38
CA VAL A 49 17.90 -8.54 3.37
C VAL A 49 17.41 -7.34 4.20
N PRO A 50 18.30 -6.53 4.85
CA PRO A 50 17.86 -5.32 5.54
C PRO A 50 17.14 -4.31 4.63
N VAL A 51 17.58 -4.16 3.38
CA VAL A 51 16.92 -3.30 2.39
C VAL A 51 15.50 -3.80 2.11
N LEU A 52 15.32 -5.10 1.84
CA LEU A 52 14.00 -5.68 1.63
C LEU A 52 13.09 -5.54 2.86
N GLN A 53 13.63 -5.73 4.06
CA GLN A 53 12.86 -5.53 5.31
C GLN A 53 12.40 -4.08 5.47
N ALA A 54 13.23 -3.11 5.13
CA ALA A 54 12.86 -1.70 5.14
C ALA A 54 11.76 -1.40 4.11
N ILE A 55 11.85 -1.98 2.90
CA ILE A 55 10.81 -1.89 1.87
C ILE A 55 9.48 -2.47 2.37
N LEU A 56 9.51 -3.66 2.97
CA LEU A 56 8.30 -4.31 3.49
C LEU A 56 7.61 -3.51 4.60
N ARG A 57 8.38 -2.82 5.46
CA ARG A 57 7.80 -1.90 6.46
C ARG A 57 7.00 -0.77 5.81
N TRP A 58 7.52 -0.16 4.74
CA TRP A 58 6.84 0.90 4.03
C TRP A 58 5.61 0.43 3.26
N THR A 59 5.68 -0.74 2.66
CA THR A 59 4.64 -1.26 1.75
C THR A 59 3.59 -2.10 2.46
N GLY A 60 3.83 -2.51 3.71
CA GLY A 60 2.99 -3.51 4.38
C GLY A 60 2.92 -4.83 3.59
N GLY A 61 3.95 -5.14 2.82
CA GLY A 61 4.00 -6.30 1.94
C GLY A 61 3.13 -6.19 0.68
N GLN A 62 2.52 -5.03 0.40
CA GLN A 62 1.69 -4.88 -0.80
C GLN A 62 2.51 -5.18 -2.06
N PRO A 63 2.11 -6.20 -2.87
CA PRO A 63 2.99 -6.78 -3.89
C PRO A 63 3.50 -5.79 -4.92
N PHE A 64 2.60 -4.94 -5.45
CA PHE A 64 2.97 -3.95 -6.46
C PHE A 64 3.96 -2.91 -5.90
N LEU A 65 3.69 -2.33 -4.72
CA LEU A 65 4.57 -1.35 -4.11
C LEU A 65 5.91 -1.95 -3.72
N THR A 66 5.91 -3.18 -3.20
CA THR A 66 7.13 -3.91 -2.84
C THR A 66 8.04 -4.10 -4.05
N GLN A 67 7.48 -4.58 -5.16
CA GLN A 67 8.23 -4.77 -6.40
C GLN A 67 8.67 -3.43 -7.01
N LYS A 68 7.80 -2.41 -7.01
CA LYS A 68 8.13 -1.05 -7.48
C LYS A 68 9.32 -0.48 -6.70
N LEU A 69 9.34 -0.60 -5.38
CA LEU A 69 10.47 -0.12 -4.58
C LEU A 69 11.75 -0.93 -4.83
N CYS A 70 11.68 -2.25 -4.93
CA CYS A 70 12.83 -3.06 -5.33
C CYS A 70 13.40 -2.60 -6.68
N GLN A 71 12.53 -2.34 -7.67
CA GLN A 71 12.94 -1.83 -8.97
C GLN A 71 13.59 -0.43 -8.86
N ARG A 72 13.05 0.47 -8.02
CA ARG A 72 13.66 1.78 -7.78
C ARG A 72 15.05 1.67 -7.18
N VAL A 73 15.25 0.76 -6.22
CA VAL A 73 16.60 0.46 -5.68
C VAL A 73 17.56 0.10 -6.81
N ILE A 74 17.17 -0.83 -7.69
CA ILE A 74 18.01 -1.28 -8.81
C ILE A 74 18.32 -0.12 -9.77
N GLN A 75 17.33 0.69 -10.12
CA GLN A 75 17.48 1.83 -11.03
C GLN A 75 18.40 2.92 -10.45
N THR A 76 18.25 3.24 -9.16
CA THR A 76 19.04 4.27 -8.50
C THR A 76 20.53 3.89 -8.49
N VAL A 77 20.82 2.61 -8.31
CA VAL A 77 22.20 2.11 -8.34
C VAL A 77 22.75 2.03 -9.76
N GLY A 78 21.96 1.55 -10.72
CA GLY A 78 22.37 1.42 -12.12
C GLY A 78 22.66 2.76 -12.83
N GLN A 79 22.23 3.88 -12.27
CA GLN A 79 22.55 5.23 -12.76
C GLN A 79 23.82 5.82 -12.14
N SER A 80 24.38 5.15 -11.15
CA SER A 80 25.63 5.55 -10.50
C SER A 80 26.79 4.81 -11.18
N ASP A 81 27.79 5.52 -11.67
CA ASP A 81 29.01 4.96 -12.32
C ASP A 81 29.85 4.06 -11.41
N THR A 82 29.39 3.76 -10.23
CA THR A 82 30.07 2.94 -9.21
C THR A 82 29.48 1.53 -9.14
N THR A 83 30.34 0.54 -9.24
CA THR A 83 30.06 -0.89 -9.00
C THR A 83 29.42 -1.07 -7.61
N ALA A 84 28.14 -1.41 -7.57
CA ALA A 84 27.30 -1.64 -6.39
C ALA A 84 27.24 -0.48 -5.37
N LEU A 85 26.04 -0.02 -5.06
CA LEU A 85 25.83 0.98 -4.00
C LEU A 85 26.23 0.36 -2.66
N GLN A 86 27.32 0.82 -2.09
CA GLN A 86 27.71 0.44 -0.74
C GLN A 86 26.94 1.29 0.26
N ILE A 87 25.74 0.81 0.63
CA ILE A 87 25.06 1.36 1.78
C ILE A 87 25.84 0.90 3.01
N PRO A 88 26.36 1.82 3.86
CA PRO A 88 27.05 1.41 5.06
C PRO A 88 26.16 0.50 5.92
N PRO A 89 26.72 -0.58 6.49
CA PRO A 89 25.95 -1.48 7.35
C PRO A 89 25.25 -0.71 8.48
N GLY A 90 23.96 -0.97 8.65
CA GLY A 90 23.10 -0.28 9.63
C GLY A 90 22.41 0.99 9.13
N LEU A 91 22.74 1.48 7.93
CA LEU A 91 22.07 2.63 7.31
C LEU A 91 21.03 2.25 6.24
N GLU A 92 20.79 0.96 6.03
CA GLU A 92 19.88 0.46 4.99
C GLU A 92 18.45 1.01 5.16
N THR A 93 17.98 1.07 6.39
CA THR A 93 16.68 1.66 6.72
C THR A 93 16.62 3.13 6.32
N PHE A 94 17.56 3.94 6.77
CA PHE A 94 17.61 5.36 6.47
C PHE A 94 17.70 5.63 4.96
N TRP A 95 18.48 4.83 4.25
CA TRP A 95 18.61 4.93 2.81
C TRP A 95 17.29 4.63 2.09
N VAL A 96 16.58 3.56 2.50
CA VAL A 96 15.25 3.24 1.94
C VAL A 96 14.23 4.32 2.30
N ASP A 97 14.25 4.85 3.52
CA ASP A 97 13.36 5.93 3.95
C ASP A 97 13.55 7.17 3.05
N ASN A 98 14.79 7.54 2.76
CA ASN A 98 15.10 8.65 1.84
C ASN A 98 14.61 8.35 0.41
N LEU A 99 14.84 7.13 -0.10
CA LEU A 99 14.37 6.72 -1.41
C LEU A 99 12.84 6.79 -1.52
N VAL A 100 12.12 6.33 -0.50
CA VAL A 100 10.64 6.41 -0.45
C VAL A 100 10.21 7.87 -0.42
N GLN A 101 10.83 8.70 0.44
CA GLN A 101 10.51 10.11 0.53
C GLN A 101 10.64 10.80 -0.84
N THR A 102 11.80 10.67 -1.47
CA THR A 102 12.14 11.44 -2.69
C THR A 102 11.51 10.87 -3.96
N GLN A 103 11.29 9.55 -4.05
CA GLN A 103 10.84 8.90 -5.28
C GLN A 103 9.40 8.36 -5.23
N VAL A 104 8.72 8.44 -4.08
CA VAL A 104 7.34 7.97 -3.96
C VAL A 104 6.43 9.02 -3.34
N LEU A 105 6.88 9.68 -2.25
CA LEU A 105 6.02 10.61 -1.49
C LEU A 105 6.08 12.03 -2.06
N ASP A 106 7.28 12.55 -2.34
CA ASP A 106 7.44 13.89 -2.90
C ASP A 106 6.83 13.94 -4.30
N HIS A 107 5.92 14.88 -4.52
CA HIS A 107 5.22 15.06 -5.81
C HIS A 107 4.61 13.75 -6.35
N TRP A 108 4.04 12.93 -5.46
CA TRP A 108 3.58 11.57 -5.75
C TRP A 108 2.65 11.50 -6.98
N GLU A 109 1.82 12.51 -7.23
CA GLU A 109 0.92 12.51 -8.39
C GLU A 109 1.67 12.49 -9.72
N ALA A 110 2.80 13.19 -9.79
CA ALA A 110 3.65 13.23 -10.99
C ALA A 110 4.52 11.97 -11.11
N GLN A 111 4.86 11.33 -9.98
CA GLN A 111 5.76 10.17 -9.93
C GLN A 111 5.04 8.82 -9.89
N ASP A 112 3.70 8.81 -9.92
CA ASP A 112 2.91 7.57 -9.84
C ASP A 112 2.89 6.81 -11.18
N GLU A 113 4.07 6.36 -11.58
CA GLU A 113 4.26 5.49 -12.75
C GLU A 113 4.93 4.17 -12.33
N PRO A 114 4.32 3.01 -12.67
CA PRO A 114 2.96 2.83 -13.22
C PRO A 114 1.87 3.29 -12.26
N VAL A 115 0.74 3.74 -12.80
CA VAL A 115 -0.37 4.33 -12.01
C VAL A 115 -0.91 3.36 -10.96
N HIS A 116 -0.88 3.79 -9.70
CA HIS A 116 -1.38 3.02 -8.56
C HIS A 116 -2.05 3.90 -7.50
N LEU A 117 -1.37 4.92 -7.02
CA LEU A 117 -1.87 5.83 -5.99
C LEU A 117 -3.02 6.69 -6.54
N ARG A 118 -2.88 7.18 -7.76
CA ARG A 118 -3.95 7.89 -8.47
C ARG A 118 -5.19 7.02 -8.65
N THR A 119 -5.04 5.72 -8.89
CA THR A 119 -6.18 4.79 -8.96
C THR A 119 -6.94 4.71 -7.63
N ILE A 120 -6.23 4.72 -6.49
CA ILE A 120 -6.85 4.74 -5.16
C ILE A 120 -7.61 6.06 -4.98
N ARG A 121 -6.96 7.18 -5.25
CA ARG A 121 -7.59 8.51 -5.21
C ARG A 121 -8.87 8.54 -6.03
N ASP A 122 -8.80 8.16 -7.30
CA ASP A 122 -9.92 8.24 -8.24
C ASP A 122 -11.09 7.35 -7.81
N ARG A 123 -10.82 6.23 -7.15
CA ARG A 123 -11.87 5.38 -6.54
C ARG A 123 -12.56 6.07 -5.37
N LEU A 124 -11.84 6.81 -4.53
CA LEU A 124 -12.43 7.56 -3.43
C LEU A 124 -13.37 8.65 -3.96
N PHE A 125 -13.03 9.26 -5.10
CA PHE A 125 -13.81 10.34 -5.72
C PHE A 125 -14.89 9.86 -6.69
N TRP A 126 -15.02 8.55 -6.91
CA TRP A 126 -16.00 8.00 -7.85
C TRP A 126 -17.45 8.42 -7.54
N ASN A 127 -17.78 8.65 -6.28
CA ASN A 127 -19.11 9.05 -5.84
C ASN A 127 -19.03 10.36 -5.03
N GLU A 128 -19.22 11.49 -5.72
CA GLU A 128 -19.14 12.83 -5.13
C GLU A 128 -20.05 13.03 -3.92
N ASN A 129 -21.23 12.39 -3.90
CA ASN A 129 -22.20 12.53 -2.79
C ASN A 129 -21.73 11.84 -1.50
N ARG A 130 -20.71 11.01 -1.54
CA ARG A 130 -20.23 10.23 -0.39
C ARG A 130 -18.81 10.54 0.03
N ILE A 131 -18.08 11.26 -0.80
CA ILE A 131 -16.67 11.55 -0.56
C ILE A 131 -16.44 12.12 0.85
N GLY A 132 -17.26 13.07 1.30
CA GLY A 132 -17.13 13.65 2.63
C GLY A 132 -17.26 12.63 3.77
N ARG A 133 -18.13 11.61 3.61
CA ARG A 133 -18.28 10.54 4.61
C ARG A 133 -17.10 9.57 4.57
N LEU A 134 -16.65 9.20 3.38
CA LEU A 134 -15.48 8.34 3.20
C LEU A 134 -14.23 8.98 3.80
N LEU A 135 -13.99 10.25 3.49
CA LEU A 135 -12.87 11.00 4.03
C LEU A 135 -12.99 11.22 5.53
N GLY A 136 -14.21 11.41 6.07
CA GLY A 136 -14.45 11.49 7.52
C GLY A 136 -14.04 10.23 8.27
N ILE A 137 -14.40 9.05 7.76
CA ILE A 137 -13.96 7.76 8.34
C ILE A 137 -12.44 7.61 8.22
N TYR A 138 -11.88 7.96 7.07
CA TYR A 138 -10.44 7.86 6.85
C TYR A 138 -9.65 8.84 7.75
N GLN A 139 -10.20 10.03 8.01
CA GLN A 139 -9.61 11.01 8.92
C GLN A 139 -9.52 10.49 10.37
N GLN A 140 -10.56 9.77 10.85
CA GLN A 140 -10.50 9.09 12.15
C GLN A 140 -9.32 8.09 12.21
N LEU A 141 -9.13 7.29 11.16
CA LEU A 141 -8.00 6.38 11.08
C LEU A 141 -6.63 7.09 11.06
N LEU A 142 -6.53 8.26 10.43
CA LEU A 142 -5.32 9.08 10.44
C LEU A 142 -5.01 9.62 11.86
N GLN A 143 -6.05 9.92 12.65
CA GLN A 143 -5.95 10.35 14.05
C GLN A 143 -5.76 9.19 15.04
N GLU A 144 -5.54 7.97 14.51
CA GLU A 144 -5.34 6.74 15.29
C GLU A 144 -6.56 6.34 16.14
N GLU A 145 -7.74 6.83 15.77
CA GLU A 145 -8.97 6.40 16.42
C GLU A 145 -9.33 4.96 16.04
N VAL A 146 -9.96 4.27 16.96
CA VAL A 146 -10.49 2.92 16.72
C VAL A 146 -11.79 3.05 15.93
N VAL A 147 -11.77 2.59 14.69
CA VAL A 147 -12.95 2.54 13.82
C VAL A 147 -13.45 1.10 13.73
N PRO A 148 -14.48 0.71 14.50
CA PRO A 148 -15.03 -0.64 14.47
C PRO A 148 -15.62 -0.95 13.09
N LEU A 149 -15.61 -2.22 12.70
CA LEU A 149 -16.30 -2.68 11.51
C LEU A 149 -17.82 -2.63 11.77
N ASP A 150 -18.54 -1.91 10.90
CA ASP A 150 -20.01 -1.78 10.94
C ASP A 150 -20.67 -2.26 9.63
N ASP A 151 -19.88 -2.77 8.67
CA ASP A 151 -20.31 -3.19 7.35
C ASP A 151 -21.13 -2.11 6.60
N SER A 152 -20.97 -0.84 6.98
CA SER A 152 -21.59 0.27 6.27
C SER A 152 -21.07 0.34 4.84
N ARG A 153 -21.87 0.92 3.97
CA ARG A 153 -21.51 1.07 2.55
C ARG A 153 -20.25 1.92 2.39
N GLU A 154 -20.07 2.89 3.23
CA GLU A 154 -18.88 3.76 3.27
C GLU A 154 -17.62 2.97 3.62
N GLN A 155 -17.68 2.09 4.63
CA GLN A 155 -16.56 1.21 4.97
C GLN A 155 -16.24 0.22 3.86
N ILE A 156 -17.28 -0.34 3.22
CA ILE A 156 -17.10 -1.23 2.06
C ILE A 156 -16.42 -0.48 0.91
N GLU A 157 -16.85 0.74 0.59
CA GLU A 157 -16.24 1.55 -0.46
C GLU A 157 -14.76 1.88 -0.14
N LEU A 158 -14.42 2.18 1.12
CA LEU A 158 -13.04 2.37 1.55
C LEU A 158 -12.19 1.09 1.39
N LEU A 159 -12.74 -0.06 1.76
CA LEU A 159 -12.07 -1.36 1.55
C LEU A 159 -11.86 -1.63 0.06
N LEU A 160 -12.86 -1.34 -0.78
CA LEU A 160 -12.81 -1.49 -2.23
C LEU A 160 -11.80 -0.56 -2.90
N SER A 161 -11.56 0.62 -2.33
CA SER A 161 -10.52 1.52 -2.84
C SER A 161 -9.12 0.91 -2.70
N GLY A 162 -8.94 0.01 -1.73
CA GLY A 162 -7.67 -0.60 -1.37
C GLY A 162 -6.82 0.25 -0.42
N LEU A 163 -7.34 1.39 0.05
CA LEU A 163 -6.67 2.30 0.98
C LEU A 163 -6.60 1.73 2.40
N VAL A 164 -7.67 1.08 2.81
CA VAL A 164 -7.81 0.48 4.15
C VAL A 164 -7.93 -1.05 4.07
N VAL A 165 -7.77 -1.69 5.20
CA VAL A 165 -7.83 -3.13 5.37
C VAL A 165 -8.56 -3.48 6.68
N ARG A 166 -9.14 -4.66 6.74
CA ARG A 166 -9.70 -5.21 7.99
C ARG A 166 -8.56 -5.69 8.89
N GLN A 167 -8.52 -5.18 10.12
CA GLN A 167 -7.57 -5.60 11.15
C GLN A 167 -8.36 -6.11 12.38
N GLY A 168 -8.58 -7.42 12.42
CA GLY A 168 -9.49 -8.00 13.41
C GLY A 168 -10.91 -7.47 13.24
N ASN A 169 -11.44 -6.79 14.26
CA ASN A 169 -12.79 -6.20 14.25
C ASN A 169 -12.80 -4.68 13.99
N GLN A 170 -11.76 -4.15 13.36
CA GLN A 170 -11.65 -2.72 13.07
C GLN A 170 -11.02 -2.48 11.70
N LEU A 171 -11.19 -1.26 11.17
CA LEU A 171 -10.46 -0.79 10.01
C LEU A 171 -9.05 -0.35 10.40
N GLY A 172 -8.11 -0.49 9.46
CA GLY A 172 -6.77 0.06 9.56
C GLY A 172 -6.28 0.58 8.21
N ILE A 173 -5.37 1.53 8.21
CA ILE A 173 -4.70 1.98 6.98
C ILE A 173 -3.76 0.86 6.52
N LYS A 174 -3.81 0.54 5.23
CA LYS A 174 -3.15 -0.67 4.69
C LYS A 174 -1.63 -0.64 4.82
N ASN A 175 -1.00 0.52 4.67
CA ASN A 175 0.46 0.65 4.77
C ASN A 175 0.90 2.11 5.00
N PRO A 176 2.16 2.33 5.43
CA PRO A 176 2.69 3.67 5.68
C PRO A 176 2.72 4.58 4.44
N ILE A 177 2.98 4.05 3.24
CA ILE A 177 2.97 4.87 2.01
C ILE A 177 1.60 5.52 1.82
N TYR A 178 0.51 4.76 1.98
CA TYR A 178 -0.84 5.32 1.85
C TYR A 178 -1.14 6.36 2.93
N ARG A 179 -0.67 6.11 4.17
CA ARG A 179 -0.83 7.05 5.28
C ARG A 179 -0.16 8.39 5.00
N HIS A 180 1.02 8.40 4.36
CA HIS A 180 1.74 9.62 4.03
C HIS A 180 1.20 10.32 2.79
N VAL A 181 0.87 9.56 1.75
CA VAL A 181 0.31 10.10 0.50
C VAL A 181 -1.05 10.74 0.74
N PHE A 182 -1.95 10.03 1.42
CA PHE A 182 -3.29 10.50 1.77
C PHE A 182 -3.29 11.05 3.20
N SER A 183 -2.39 11.99 3.48
CA SER A 183 -2.17 12.58 4.79
C SER A 183 -3.37 13.45 5.25
N PRO A 184 -3.40 13.89 6.53
CA PRO A 184 -4.43 14.84 6.98
C PRO A 184 -4.48 16.13 6.16
N GLU A 185 -3.31 16.62 5.70
CA GLU A 185 -3.22 17.81 4.86
C GLU A 185 -3.87 17.56 3.49
N TRP A 186 -3.61 16.39 2.91
CA TRP A 186 -4.25 15.99 1.66
C TRP A 186 -5.78 15.89 1.82
N VAL A 187 -6.28 15.26 2.90
CA VAL A 187 -7.72 15.13 3.17
C VAL A 187 -8.38 16.51 3.32
N ASN A 188 -7.71 17.45 4.01
CA ASN A 188 -8.25 18.80 4.24
C ASN A 188 -8.31 19.67 2.98
N GLN A 189 -7.62 19.30 1.91
CA GLN A 189 -7.62 20.01 0.62
C GLN A 189 -8.73 19.54 -0.32
N GLN A 190 -9.44 18.48 0.03
CA GLN A 190 -10.50 17.90 -0.80
C GLN A 190 -11.88 18.43 -0.40
#